data_68d19d693dbd9cadb32315562526eace
#
_entry.id   68d19d693dbd9cadb32315562526eace
#
_cell.length_a   1.000
_cell.length_b   1.000
_cell.length_c   1.000
_cell.angle_alpha   90.00
_cell.angle_beta   90.00
_cell.angle_gamma   90.00
#
_symmetry.space_group_name_H-M   'P 1'
#
loop_
_entity.id
_entity.type
_entity.pdbx_description
1 polymer ?
#
loop_
_entity_poly.entity_id
_entity_poly.type
_entity_poly.pdbx_seq_one_letter_code
_entity_poly.pdbx_strand_id
1 'polypeptide(L)'
;MNQQYPSLLLERAVGEFSKLPGIGRKTAMRLVLHLLKQDDAMVENFGNAIVTLKREVKYCKVCHNLSDTEVCLICDNPKRDASTGCVVESVRDVMAVEATQQFNGVYHVLGGIISPMDGIGPSDLEIESLVERVKAGGVKEVILALSSTMEGDTTNFYIFRKLAPYDVKISVIARGISIGDELQYTDEVTLGRSIVNRTLFTGNV
;
A
#
# COMPACT_ATOMS: atom_id res chain seq x y z
N MET A 1 21.62 2.66 -31.78
CA MET A 1 21.41 1.53 -32.70
C MET A 1 19.93 1.37 -32.94
N ASN A 2 19.44 1.69 -34.14
CA ASN A 2 18.06 1.37 -34.54
C ASN A 2 17.96 -0.16 -34.65
N GLN A 3 17.31 -0.77 -33.67
CA GLN A 3 16.98 -2.18 -33.76
C GLN A 3 15.87 -2.31 -34.80
N GLN A 4 16.20 -2.86 -35.98
CA GLN A 4 15.22 -3.07 -37.02
C GLN A 4 14.45 -4.34 -36.68
N TYR A 5 13.16 -4.17 -36.34
CA TYR A 5 12.28 -5.31 -36.02
C TYR A 5 11.81 -5.98 -37.31
N PRO A 6 11.74 -7.33 -37.34
CA PRO A 6 11.26 -8.05 -38.52
C PRO A 6 9.74 -7.90 -38.74
N SER A 7 9.00 -7.36 -37.78
CA SER A 7 7.57 -7.16 -37.80
C SER A 7 7.17 -5.93 -37.01
N LEU A 8 6.28 -5.11 -37.55
CA LEU A 8 5.67 -3.97 -36.87
C LEU A 8 4.81 -4.39 -35.66
N LEU A 9 4.18 -5.57 -35.74
CA LEU A 9 3.42 -6.12 -34.62
C LEU A 9 4.33 -6.47 -33.44
N LEU A 10 5.49 -7.06 -33.73
CA LEU A 10 6.51 -7.35 -32.72
C LEU A 10 7.04 -6.04 -32.09
N GLU A 11 7.37 -5.05 -32.91
CA GLU A 11 7.84 -3.75 -32.43
C GLU A 11 6.83 -3.09 -31.49
N ARG A 12 5.55 -3.08 -31.88
CA ARG A 12 4.44 -2.51 -31.08
C ARG A 12 4.31 -3.22 -29.73
N ALA A 13 4.29 -4.55 -29.73
CA ALA A 13 4.18 -5.32 -28.48
C ALA A 13 5.37 -5.07 -27.54
N VAL A 14 6.61 -5.08 -28.07
CA VAL A 14 7.80 -4.74 -27.28
C VAL A 14 7.74 -3.30 -26.76
N GLY A 15 7.23 -2.37 -27.57
CA GLY A 15 6.98 -0.98 -27.16
C GLY A 15 6.06 -0.87 -25.96
N GLU A 16 4.93 -1.58 -25.97
CA GLU A 16 3.98 -1.55 -24.85
C GLU A 16 4.56 -2.16 -23.56
N PHE A 17 5.23 -3.31 -23.66
CA PHE A 17 5.91 -3.91 -22.50
C PHE A 17 7.02 -3.01 -21.93
N SER A 18 7.74 -2.26 -22.79
CA SER A 18 8.82 -1.37 -22.32
C SER A 18 8.31 -0.11 -21.60
N LYS A 19 7.01 0.19 -21.63
CA LYS A 19 6.39 1.28 -20.85
C LYS A 19 6.20 0.91 -19.38
N LEU A 20 6.26 -0.39 -19.05
CA LEU A 20 6.12 -0.85 -17.68
C LEU A 20 7.36 -0.51 -16.84
N PRO A 21 7.19 -0.04 -15.59
CA PRO A 21 8.31 0.29 -14.72
C PRO A 21 9.27 -0.89 -14.55
N GLY A 22 10.58 -0.65 -14.69
CA GLY A 22 11.60 -1.68 -14.57
C GLY A 22 11.74 -2.61 -15.77
N ILE A 23 10.93 -2.45 -16.83
CA ILE A 23 11.00 -3.26 -18.04
C ILE A 23 11.76 -2.52 -19.15
N GLY A 24 13.02 -2.88 -19.31
CA GLY A 24 13.83 -2.41 -20.45
C GLY A 24 13.52 -3.18 -21.74
N ARG A 25 13.91 -2.61 -22.89
CA ARG A 25 13.67 -3.22 -24.24
C ARG A 25 14.10 -4.67 -24.36
N LYS A 26 15.24 -5.07 -23.76
CA LYS A 26 15.70 -6.48 -23.80
C LYS A 26 14.75 -7.41 -23.08
N THR A 27 14.28 -7.00 -21.90
CA THR A 27 13.30 -7.77 -21.11
C THR A 27 11.96 -7.82 -21.84
N ALA A 28 11.46 -6.69 -22.35
CA ALA A 28 10.25 -6.62 -23.16
C ALA A 28 10.29 -7.57 -24.35
N MET A 29 11.40 -7.59 -25.13
CA MET A 29 11.59 -8.51 -26.23
C MET A 29 11.50 -9.97 -25.78
N ARG A 30 12.17 -10.34 -24.70
CA ARG A 30 12.14 -11.71 -24.16
C ARG A 30 10.73 -12.13 -23.75
N LEU A 31 9.96 -11.24 -23.10
CA LEU A 31 8.58 -11.49 -22.69
C LEU A 31 7.66 -11.68 -23.91
N VAL A 32 7.74 -10.80 -24.91
CA VAL A 32 6.94 -10.90 -26.12
C VAL A 32 7.25 -12.18 -26.91
N LEU A 33 8.54 -12.51 -27.07
CA LEU A 33 8.95 -13.76 -27.74
C LEU A 33 8.51 -15.00 -26.94
N HIS A 34 8.41 -14.92 -25.62
CA HIS A 34 7.85 -15.99 -24.81
C HIS A 34 6.35 -16.17 -25.08
N LEU A 35 5.59 -15.08 -25.10
CA LEU A 35 4.14 -15.13 -25.41
C LEU A 35 3.88 -15.67 -26.82
N LEU A 36 4.70 -15.32 -27.81
CA LEU A 36 4.58 -15.85 -29.18
C LEU A 36 4.74 -17.38 -29.29
N LYS A 37 5.30 -18.02 -28.25
CA LYS A 37 5.46 -19.49 -28.21
C LYS A 37 4.31 -20.18 -27.44
N GLN A 38 3.44 -19.40 -26.81
CA GLN A 38 2.28 -19.92 -26.10
C GLN A 38 1.12 -20.12 -27.08
N ASP A 39 0.13 -20.90 -26.66
CA ASP A 39 -1.12 -21.02 -27.43
C ASP A 39 -1.94 -19.71 -27.37
N ASP A 40 -2.78 -19.53 -28.38
CA ASP A 40 -3.59 -18.31 -28.52
C ASP A 40 -4.50 -18.07 -27.32
N ALA A 41 -5.08 -19.14 -26.75
CA ALA A 41 -5.98 -19.04 -25.61
C ALA A 41 -5.25 -18.52 -24.35
N MET A 42 -4.02 -18.96 -24.13
CA MET A 42 -3.19 -18.45 -23.00
C MET A 42 -2.88 -16.97 -23.17
N VAL A 43 -2.52 -16.54 -24.38
CA VAL A 43 -2.21 -15.13 -24.66
C VAL A 43 -3.44 -14.25 -24.54
N GLU A 44 -4.59 -14.73 -25.05
CA GLU A 44 -5.86 -14.03 -24.93
C GLU A 44 -6.31 -13.88 -23.47
N ASN A 45 -6.23 -14.95 -22.67
CA ASN A 45 -6.54 -14.92 -21.25
C ASN A 45 -5.64 -13.92 -20.48
N PHE A 46 -4.34 -13.92 -20.79
CA PHE A 46 -3.41 -12.95 -20.21
C PHE A 46 -3.80 -11.51 -20.55
N GLY A 47 -4.06 -11.22 -21.80
CA GLY A 47 -4.50 -9.88 -22.25
C GLY A 47 -5.82 -9.46 -21.60
N ASN A 48 -6.80 -10.34 -21.60
CA ASN A 48 -8.11 -10.09 -21.02
C ASN A 48 -8.05 -9.88 -19.51
N ALA A 49 -7.21 -10.60 -18.77
CA ALA A 49 -7.05 -10.43 -17.33
C ALA A 49 -6.62 -8.99 -16.99
N ILE A 50 -5.66 -8.43 -17.74
CA ILE A 50 -5.19 -7.05 -17.52
C ILE A 50 -6.27 -6.03 -17.88
N VAL A 51 -6.95 -6.23 -19.00
CA VAL A 51 -8.02 -5.33 -19.47
C VAL A 51 -9.19 -5.33 -18.49
N THR A 52 -9.62 -6.51 -18.05
CA THR A 52 -10.73 -6.70 -17.10
C THR A 52 -10.37 -6.07 -15.75
N LEU A 53 -9.18 -6.36 -15.23
CA LEU A 53 -8.70 -5.73 -13.99
C LEU A 53 -8.82 -4.20 -14.07
N LYS A 54 -8.31 -3.58 -15.14
CA LYS A 54 -8.34 -2.11 -15.26
C LYS A 54 -9.74 -1.54 -15.37
N ARG A 55 -10.68 -2.26 -15.99
CA ARG A 55 -12.05 -1.80 -16.24
C ARG A 55 -12.99 -2.02 -15.07
N GLU A 56 -12.81 -3.12 -14.34
CA GLU A 56 -13.81 -3.62 -13.39
C GLU A 56 -13.41 -3.45 -11.94
N VAL A 57 -12.08 -3.34 -11.64
CA VAL A 57 -11.62 -3.09 -10.28
C VAL A 57 -12.18 -1.76 -9.76
N LYS A 58 -12.68 -1.80 -8.54
CA LYS A 58 -13.22 -0.65 -7.81
C LYS A 58 -12.35 -0.31 -6.62
N TYR A 59 -12.57 0.87 -6.07
CA TYR A 59 -12.08 1.23 -4.74
C TYR A 59 -13.24 1.13 -3.76
N CYS A 60 -12.99 0.49 -2.63
CA CYS A 60 -13.96 0.35 -1.57
C CYS A 60 -14.43 1.74 -1.08
N LYS A 61 -15.74 1.98 -1.05
CA LYS A 61 -16.31 3.25 -0.60
C LYS A 61 -16.02 3.60 0.86
N VAL A 62 -15.62 2.60 1.67
CA VAL A 62 -15.38 2.76 3.11
C VAL A 62 -13.90 2.96 3.42
N CYS A 63 -13.02 2.19 2.79
CA CYS A 63 -11.60 2.17 3.17
C CYS A 63 -10.62 2.44 2.03
N HIS A 64 -11.12 2.67 0.80
CA HIS A 64 -10.33 2.94 -0.40
C HIS A 64 -9.37 1.81 -0.83
N ASN A 65 -9.51 0.60 -0.24
CA ASN A 65 -8.79 -0.59 -0.72
C ASN A 65 -9.37 -1.06 -2.06
N LEU A 66 -8.59 -1.82 -2.83
CA LEU A 66 -9.07 -2.46 -4.05
C LEU A 66 -10.18 -3.48 -3.73
N SER A 67 -11.18 -3.55 -4.59
CA SER A 67 -12.35 -4.41 -4.42
C SER A 67 -13.00 -4.73 -5.77
N ASP A 68 -13.63 -5.88 -5.87
CA ASP A 68 -14.50 -6.23 -7.00
C ASP A 68 -15.91 -5.64 -6.82
N THR A 69 -16.27 -5.27 -5.59
CA THR A 69 -17.56 -4.71 -5.20
C THR A 69 -17.41 -3.31 -4.60
N GLU A 70 -18.54 -2.64 -4.31
CA GLU A 70 -18.51 -1.29 -3.72
C GLU A 70 -17.93 -1.24 -2.30
N VAL A 71 -18.07 -2.33 -1.55
CA VAL A 71 -17.49 -2.51 -0.21
C VAL A 71 -16.62 -3.76 -0.25
N CYS A 72 -15.37 -3.65 0.17
CA CYS A 72 -14.42 -4.77 0.12
C CYS A 72 -14.74 -5.84 1.17
N LEU A 73 -14.21 -7.05 0.96
CA LEU A 73 -14.41 -8.19 1.85
C LEU A 73 -13.98 -7.93 3.30
N ILE A 74 -13.03 -7.04 3.54
CA ILE A 74 -12.59 -6.69 4.90
C ILE A 74 -13.64 -5.81 5.59
N CYS A 75 -14.14 -4.77 4.91
CA CYS A 75 -15.14 -3.86 5.46
C CYS A 75 -16.52 -4.51 5.63
N ASP A 76 -16.87 -5.48 4.77
CA ASP A 76 -18.13 -6.21 4.81
C ASP A 76 -18.12 -7.38 5.80
N ASN A 77 -16.97 -7.72 6.38
CA ASN A 77 -16.84 -8.85 7.29
C ASN A 77 -17.26 -8.46 8.73
N PRO A 78 -18.39 -8.99 9.24
CA PRO A 78 -18.88 -8.65 10.57
C PRO A 78 -18.02 -9.16 11.73
N LYS A 79 -17.02 -10.03 11.44
CA LYS A 79 -16.07 -10.51 12.44
C LYS A 79 -14.92 -9.55 12.68
N ARG A 80 -14.77 -8.51 11.85
CA ARG A 80 -13.75 -7.48 12.01
C ARG A 80 -14.19 -6.45 13.05
N ASP A 81 -13.24 -5.98 13.82
CA ASP A 81 -13.45 -4.87 14.74
C ASP A 81 -13.48 -3.54 13.98
N ALA A 82 -14.67 -3.06 13.67
CA ALA A 82 -14.85 -1.78 12.97
C ALA A 82 -14.46 -0.56 13.82
N SER A 83 -14.24 -0.73 15.14
CA SER A 83 -13.83 0.35 16.02
C SER A 83 -12.32 0.64 15.97
N THR A 84 -11.54 -0.25 15.36
CA THR A 84 -10.08 -0.11 15.22
C THR A 84 -9.71 0.01 13.73
N GLY A 85 -9.25 1.19 13.33
CA GLY A 85 -8.85 1.50 11.95
C GLY A 85 -7.33 1.57 11.78
N CYS A 86 -6.76 0.81 10.85
CA CYS A 86 -5.36 0.89 10.46
C CYS A 86 -5.21 1.73 9.19
N VAL A 87 -4.53 2.86 9.31
CA VAL A 87 -4.27 3.78 8.20
C VAL A 87 -2.95 3.39 7.53
N VAL A 88 -3.00 3.14 6.23
CA VAL A 88 -1.88 2.69 5.41
C VAL A 88 -1.73 3.54 4.14
N GLU A 89 -0.56 3.53 3.53
CA GLU A 89 -0.29 4.30 2.31
C GLU A 89 -0.96 3.68 1.08
N SER A 90 -0.90 2.36 0.96
CA SER A 90 -1.29 1.65 -0.25
C SER A 90 -1.94 0.30 0.03
N VAL A 91 -2.51 -0.28 -1.01
CA VAL A 91 -3.06 -1.65 -0.99
C VAL A 91 -1.99 -2.70 -0.64
N ARG A 92 -0.72 -2.46 -0.99
CA ARG A 92 0.39 -3.37 -0.65
C ARG A 92 0.55 -3.50 0.86
N ASP A 93 0.37 -2.39 1.58
CA ASP A 93 0.50 -2.37 3.03
C ASP A 93 -0.66 -3.12 3.70
N VAL A 94 -1.89 -3.00 3.14
CA VAL A 94 -3.02 -3.84 3.57
C VAL A 94 -2.64 -5.31 3.44
N MET A 95 -2.11 -5.73 2.29
CA MET A 95 -1.71 -7.11 2.05
C MET A 95 -0.61 -7.57 3.01
N ALA A 96 0.35 -6.70 3.31
CA ALA A 96 1.45 -7.00 4.24
C ALA A 96 0.93 -7.19 5.68
N VAL A 97 0.04 -6.33 6.15
CA VAL A 97 -0.55 -6.45 7.49
C VAL A 97 -1.45 -7.68 7.57
N GLU A 98 -2.30 -7.95 6.58
CA GLU A 98 -3.16 -9.14 6.52
C GLU A 98 -2.34 -10.45 6.53
N ALA A 99 -1.20 -10.47 5.86
CA ALA A 99 -0.32 -11.64 5.85
C ALA A 99 0.19 -12.03 7.25
N THR A 100 0.25 -11.09 8.19
CA THR A 100 0.64 -11.37 9.58
C THR A 100 -0.42 -12.15 10.36
N GLN A 101 -1.69 -12.06 9.97
CA GLN A 101 -2.85 -12.61 10.69
C GLN A 101 -2.99 -12.14 12.15
N GLN A 102 -2.36 -11.00 12.49
CA GLN A 102 -2.36 -10.44 13.85
C GLN A 102 -3.35 -9.27 14.01
N PHE A 103 -3.84 -8.71 12.90
CA PHE A 103 -4.73 -7.55 12.93
C PHE A 103 -6.16 -7.97 12.57
N ASN A 104 -7.11 -7.67 13.45
CA ASN A 104 -8.52 -7.99 13.26
C ASN A 104 -9.40 -6.74 13.05
N GLY A 105 -8.80 -5.57 12.90
CA GLY A 105 -9.53 -4.32 12.62
C GLY A 105 -9.83 -4.13 11.13
N VAL A 106 -10.17 -2.90 10.78
CA VAL A 106 -10.44 -2.46 9.41
C VAL A 106 -9.35 -1.49 8.94
N TYR A 107 -9.31 -1.20 7.64
CA TYR A 107 -8.27 -0.35 7.07
C TYR A 107 -8.81 0.99 6.59
N HIS A 108 -7.89 1.91 6.33
CA HIS A 108 -8.09 3.11 5.55
C HIS A 108 -6.84 3.35 4.68
N VAL A 109 -6.99 3.25 3.37
CA VAL A 109 -5.90 3.41 2.40
C VAL A 109 -5.87 4.86 1.95
N LEU A 110 -4.74 5.55 2.18
CA LEU A 110 -4.59 6.97 1.83
C LEU A 110 -4.34 7.21 0.33
N GLY A 111 -3.83 6.21 -0.39
CA GLY A 111 -3.39 6.37 -1.77
C GLY A 111 -1.96 6.92 -1.93
N GLY A 112 -1.26 7.18 -0.83
CA GLY A 112 0.11 7.68 -0.79
C GLY A 112 0.43 8.39 0.53
N ILE A 113 1.47 9.23 0.50
CA ILE A 113 1.88 10.11 1.60
C ILE A 113 2.10 11.53 1.07
N ILE A 114 2.05 12.52 1.95
CA ILE A 114 2.36 13.91 1.60
C ILE A 114 3.82 13.99 1.18
N SER A 115 4.05 14.31 -0.10
CA SER A 115 5.39 14.46 -0.69
C SER A 115 5.42 15.71 -1.59
N PRO A 116 5.85 16.86 -1.05
CA PRO A 116 5.95 18.08 -1.84
C PRO A 116 6.91 17.97 -3.03
N MET A 117 7.93 17.13 -2.92
CA MET A 117 8.89 16.89 -3.99
C MET A 117 8.25 16.18 -5.19
N ASP A 118 7.27 15.30 -4.92
CA ASP A 118 6.51 14.58 -5.94
C ASP A 118 5.22 15.32 -6.32
N GLY A 119 4.97 16.50 -5.74
CA GLY A 119 3.78 17.29 -5.97
C GLY A 119 2.52 16.75 -5.29
N ILE A 120 2.65 15.84 -4.31
CA ILE A 120 1.53 15.22 -3.60
C ILE A 120 1.21 16.03 -2.35
N GLY A 121 0.05 16.68 -2.35
CA GLY A 121 -0.49 17.40 -1.21
C GLY A 121 -1.53 16.61 -0.42
N PRO A 122 -1.98 17.14 0.72
CA PRO A 122 -3.02 16.49 1.53
C PRO A 122 -4.35 16.27 0.79
N SER A 123 -4.67 17.13 -0.20
CA SER A 123 -5.89 17.03 -1.02
C SER A 123 -5.86 15.90 -2.04
N ASP A 124 -4.68 15.38 -2.33
CA ASP A 124 -4.50 14.27 -3.28
C ASP A 124 -4.62 12.90 -2.59
N LEU A 125 -4.80 12.93 -1.26
CA LEU A 125 -4.88 11.74 -0.41
C LEU A 125 -6.25 11.61 0.23
N GLU A 126 -6.63 10.38 0.59
CA GLU A 126 -7.90 10.06 1.23
C GLU A 126 -7.93 10.40 2.75
N ILE A 127 -7.40 11.59 3.10
CA ILE A 127 -7.34 12.04 4.52
C ILE A 127 -8.68 12.60 4.97
N GLU A 128 -9.38 13.38 4.13
CA GLU A 128 -10.67 13.96 4.52
C GLU A 128 -11.74 12.86 4.70
N SER A 129 -11.72 11.82 3.88
CA SER A 129 -12.62 10.66 4.05
C SER A 129 -12.35 9.89 5.35
N LEU A 130 -11.06 9.83 5.81
CA LEU A 130 -10.73 9.32 7.14
C LEU A 130 -11.33 10.18 8.26
N VAL A 131 -11.21 11.51 8.15
CA VAL A 131 -11.78 12.46 9.13
C VAL A 131 -13.29 12.31 9.22
N GLU A 132 -13.98 12.27 8.07
CA GLU A 132 -15.43 12.07 8.04
C GLU A 132 -15.85 10.72 8.64
N ARG A 133 -15.07 9.67 8.42
CA ARG A 133 -15.30 8.36 9.02
C ARG A 133 -15.19 8.39 10.55
N VAL A 134 -14.17 9.06 11.10
CA VAL A 134 -13.98 9.23 12.53
C VAL A 134 -15.09 10.10 13.11
N LYS A 135 -15.45 11.21 12.47
CA LYS A 135 -16.51 12.13 12.85
C LYS A 135 -17.90 11.46 12.87
N ALA A 136 -18.18 10.53 11.98
CA ALA A 136 -19.41 9.75 11.96
C ALA A 136 -19.58 8.87 13.20
N GLY A 137 -18.51 8.64 13.96
CA GLY A 137 -18.50 7.87 15.20
C GLY A 137 -18.27 6.36 14.97
N GLY A 138 -18.03 5.65 16.09
CA GLY A 138 -17.76 4.21 16.06
C GLY A 138 -16.29 3.84 15.99
N VAL A 139 -15.40 4.71 15.46
CA VAL A 139 -13.95 4.49 15.48
C VAL A 139 -13.41 4.95 16.84
N LYS A 140 -12.81 4.04 17.58
CA LYS A 140 -12.19 4.27 18.91
C LYS A 140 -10.67 4.41 18.84
N GLU A 141 -10.05 3.72 17.88
CA GLU A 141 -8.61 3.78 17.68
C GLU A 141 -8.25 3.89 16.19
N VAL A 142 -7.34 4.78 15.88
CA VAL A 142 -6.69 4.93 14.59
C VAL A 142 -5.21 4.59 14.74
N ILE A 143 -4.77 3.50 14.10
CA ILE A 143 -3.37 3.07 14.06
C ILE A 143 -2.73 3.64 12.80
N LEU A 144 -1.73 4.48 12.94
CA LEU A 144 -0.98 5.02 11.81
C LEU A 144 0.15 4.05 11.45
N ALA A 145 0.01 3.39 10.30
CA ALA A 145 0.95 2.40 9.78
C ALA A 145 1.60 2.90 8.48
N LEU A 146 2.12 4.12 8.52
CA LEU A 146 2.82 4.74 7.39
C LEU A 146 4.32 4.48 7.48
N SER A 147 5.04 4.70 6.37
CA SER A 147 6.48 4.54 6.29
C SER A 147 7.22 5.38 7.34
N SER A 148 8.37 4.89 7.79
CA SER A 148 9.23 5.59 8.76
C SER A 148 10.16 6.61 8.08
N THR A 149 9.67 7.28 7.04
CA THR A 149 10.34 8.37 6.32
C THR A 149 9.92 9.73 6.87
N MET A 150 10.59 10.79 6.44
CA MET A 150 10.24 12.16 6.80
C MET A 150 8.86 12.55 6.28
N GLU A 151 8.51 12.10 5.09
CA GLU A 151 7.20 12.27 4.45
C GLU A 151 6.11 11.51 5.21
N GLY A 152 6.38 10.26 5.62
CA GLY A 152 5.48 9.46 6.45
C GLY A 152 5.23 10.11 7.81
N ASP A 153 6.28 10.61 8.48
CA ASP A 153 6.14 11.32 9.76
C ASP A 153 5.38 12.65 9.59
N THR A 154 5.60 13.38 8.49
CA THR A 154 4.84 14.59 8.16
C THR A 154 3.36 14.27 7.96
N THR A 155 3.06 13.19 7.25
CA THR A 155 1.68 12.72 7.00
C THR A 155 1.02 12.28 8.30
N ASN A 156 1.73 11.54 9.15
CA ASN A 156 1.25 11.15 10.49
C ASN A 156 0.87 12.37 11.33
N PHE A 157 1.73 13.40 11.33
CA PHE A 157 1.47 14.63 12.08
C PHE A 157 0.29 15.41 11.54
N TYR A 158 0.14 15.46 10.21
CA TYR A 158 -1.01 16.11 9.57
C TYR A 158 -2.32 15.41 9.95
N ILE A 159 -2.37 14.07 9.85
CA ILE A 159 -3.54 13.28 10.24
C ILE A 159 -3.84 13.47 11.74
N PHE A 160 -2.82 13.41 12.59
CA PHE A 160 -2.97 13.65 14.04
C PHE A 160 -3.64 15.00 14.31
N ARG A 161 -3.19 16.08 13.67
CA ARG A 161 -3.80 17.41 13.82
C ARG A 161 -5.25 17.46 13.35
N LYS A 162 -5.58 16.78 12.27
CA LYS A 162 -6.95 16.71 11.74
C LYS A 162 -7.89 15.92 12.66
N LEU A 163 -7.39 14.88 13.30
CA LEU A 163 -8.16 14.03 14.21
C LEU A 163 -8.20 14.55 15.66
N ALA A 164 -7.33 15.48 16.05
CA ALA A 164 -7.25 16.02 17.41
C ALA A 164 -8.56 16.54 18.00
N PRO A 165 -9.52 17.09 17.22
CA PRO A 165 -10.81 17.53 17.76
C PRO A 165 -11.77 16.38 18.16
N TYR A 166 -11.47 15.14 17.80
CA TYR A 166 -12.34 13.99 18.00
C TYR A 166 -11.82 13.11 19.13
N ASP A 167 -12.75 12.48 19.86
CA ASP A 167 -12.41 11.52 20.93
C ASP A 167 -12.03 10.16 20.34
N VAL A 168 -10.82 10.09 19.77
CA VAL A 168 -10.26 8.90 19.16
C VAL A 168 -8.80 8.72 19.61
N LYS A 169 -8.46 7.49 20.02
CA LYS A 169 -7.09 7.14 20.34
C LYS A 169 -6.27 7.03 19.05
N ILE A 170 -5.12 7.69 19.00
CA ILE A 170 -4.20 7.61 17.86
C ILE A 170 -2.93 6.90 18.32
N SER A 171 -2.58 5.83 17.64
CA SER A 171 -1.37 5.06 17.87
C SER A 171 -0.55 4.92 16.59
N VAL A 172 0.71 4.55 16.73
CA VAL A 172 1.62 4.31 15.59
C VAL A 172 2.17 2.90 15.75
N ILE A 173 2.38 2.18 14.64
CA ILE A 173 3.04 0.87 14.69
C ILE A 173 4.42 0.99 15.35
N ALA A 174 4.79 -0.03 16.14
CA ALA A 174 6.08 -0.05 16.80
C ALA A 174 7.23 0.04 15.79
N ARG A 175 8.21 0.87 16.11
CA ARG A 175 9.44 1.04 15.33
C ARG A 175 10.60 0.52 16.14
N GLY A 176 11.44 -0.31 15.56
CA GLY A 176 12.55 -0.90 16.29
C GLY A 176 13.44 -1.78 15.45
N ILE A 177 14.29 -2.53 16.12
CA ILE A 177 15.23 -3.48 15.52
C ILE A 177 14.45 -4.69 15.03
N SER A 178 14.74 -5.15 13.82
CA SER A 178 14.09 -6.33 13.23
C SER A 178 14.45 -7.59 14.01
N ILE A 179 13.53 -8.54 14.07
CA ILE A 179 13.78 -9.83 14.72
C ILE A 179 14.87 -10.60 13.93
N GLY A 180 15.92 -10.98 14.64
CA GLY A 180 17.06 -11.70 14.05
C GLY A 180 18.20 -10.80 13.60
N ASP A 181 18.06 -9.48 13.63
CA ASP A 181 19.13 -8.55 13.33
C ASP A 181 20.12 -8.42 14.50
N GLU A 182 21.40 -8.28 14.18
CA GLU A 182 22.45 -7.96 15.16
C GLU A 182 22.59 -6.44 15.30
N LEU A 183 22.78 -5.94 16.53
CA LEU A 183 22.87 -4.51 16.83
C LEU A 183 23.93 -3.77 16.01
N GLN A 184 25.04 -4.45 15.70
CA GLN A 184 26.16 -3.86 14.95
C GLN A 184 25.83 -3.52 13.48
N TYR A 185 24.76 -4.14 12.92
CA TYR A 185 24.31 -3.89 11.54
C TYR A 185 23.10 -2.97 11.47
N THR A 186 22.54 -2.59 12.63
CA THR A 186 21.41 -1.67 12.70
C THR A 186 21.92 -0.24 12.52
N ASP A 187 21.20 0.56 11.71
CA ASP A 187 21.54 1.98 11.54
C ASP A 187 21.40 2.77 12.85
N GLU A 188 22.20 3.82 13.02
CA GLU A 188 22.28 4.60 14.25
C GLU A 188 20.93 5.24 14.65
N VAL A 189 20.12 5.65 13.69
CA VAL A 189 18.82 6.30 13.94
C VAL A 189 17.83 5.29 14.51
N THR A 190 17.74 4.12 13.89
CA THR A 190 16.87 3.03 14.35
C THR A 190 17.30 2.54 15.73
N LEU A 191 18.60 2.32 15.95
CA LEU A 191 19.12 1.90 17.24
C LEU A 191 18.85 2.95 18.33
N GLY A 192 19.12 4.22 18.05
CA GLY A 192 18.86 5.33 18.97
C GLY A 192 17.38 5.43 19.35
N ARG A 193 16.48 5.39 18.38
CA ARG A 193 15.02 5.40 18.61
C ARG A 193 14.55 4.18 19.42
N SER A 194 15.11 2.99 19.17
CA SER A 194 14.79 1.77 19.91
C SER A 194 15.18 1.87 21.39
N ILE A 195 16.33 2.49 21.69
CA ILE A 195 16.76 2.73 23.07
C ILE A 195 15.84 3.74 23.78
N VAL A 196 15.47 4.83 23.10
CA VAL A 196 14.56 5.85 23.66
C VAL A 196 13.17 5.26 23.93
N ASN A 197 12.63 4.48 22.99
CA ASN A 197 11.29 3.89 23.06
C ASN A 197 11.28 2.48 23.65
N ARG A 198 12.31 2.08 24.39
CA ARG A 198 12.40 0.75 25.00
C ARG A 198 11.21 0.46 25.90
N THR A 199 10.73 -0.76 25.84
CA THR A 199 9.63 -1.27 26.69
C THR A 199 10.17 -2.04 27.89
N LEU A 200 9.37 -2.12 28.95
CA LEU A 200 9.73 -2.95 30.11
C LEU A 200 9.71 -4.44 29.71
N PHE A 201 10.73 -5.16 30.13
CA PHE A 201 10.78 -6.60 29.97
C PHE A 201 9.86 -7.27 31.01
N THR A 202 8.76 -7.86 30.54
CA THR A 202 7.75 -8.49 31.42
C THR A 202 7.86 -10.00 31.52
N GLY A 203 8.83 -10.62 30.83
CA GLY A 203 9.04 -12.07 30.81
C GLY A 203 8.00 -12.90 30.05
N ASN A 204 7.02 -12.27 29.45
CA ASN A 204 6.08 -12.92 28.54
C ASN A 204 6.63 -12.80 27.11
N VAL A 205 7.20 -13.91 26.62
CA VAL A 205 7.60 -14.11 25.22
C VAL A 205 6.54 -14.95 24.53
#